data_b8dfd1e3dd32deec69f37361b371ddfa
#
_entry.id   b8dfd1e3dd32deec69f37361b371ddfa
#
_cell.length_a   1.000
_cell.length_b   1.000
_cell.length_c   1.000
_cell.angle_alpha   90.00
_cell.angle_beta   90.00
_cell.angle_gamma   90.00
#
_symmetry.space_group_name_H-M   'P 1'
#
loop_
_entity.id
_entity.type
_entity.pdbx_description
1 polymer ?
#
loop_
_entity_poly.entity_id
_entity_poly.type
_entity_poly.pdbx_seq_one_letter_code
_entity_poly.pdbx_strand_id
1 'polypeptide(L)'
;NRISQAVTSELDLASLLNIIGEQVRQIFDVQSTYIALYDRAHETIALPYFVNDNKRVQVEPIRFGEGLTSQIIRTRQPLVLNETLDDTMAQLGAKVFGAPAQAYLGVPILVGDEVTGVISIQSAVRGHTFGEGNVRLLETIAAAVGAAIQNAQLYGAMEQEVQERKRAEEEIKLSLKEKEVLLKEIHHRVKNNLQIITSLLNLQSAQIKDPETLAMFRESQARVRSMALIHEKLYQSKDLARIDFSGYVRELMVYLFRSYTVSPDQIQTEFEMGEIYLGIDTAIPCGLIISELVTNAMKYAFPNGRRGRLAIALHPRDDGNLVLRIADNGVGFPDDFDWRESDSLGLQLVSTLTSQLHGKMEVSGRDGACFTLTFPE
;
A
#
# COMPACT_ATOMS: atom_id res chain seq x y z
N ASN A 1 -2.12 20.48 -17.85
CA ASN A 1 -1.52 20.60 -16.50
C ASN A 1 0.00 20.38 -16.46
N ARG A 2 0.58 19.38 -17.14
CA ARG A 2 2.06 19.20 -17.20
C ARG A 2 2.77 20.37 -17.89
N ILE A 3 2.21 20.87 -18.97
CA ILE A 3 2.76 22.00 -19.73
C ILE A 3 2.64 23.29 -18.90
N SER A 4 1.55 23.51 -18.18
CA SER A 4 1.38 24.70 -17.31
C SER A 4 2.35 24.72 -16.13
N GLN A 5 2.67 23.55 -15.53
CA GLN A 5 3.60 23.48 -14.38
C GLN A 5 5.07 23.64 -14.79
N ALA A 6 5.48 23.02 -15.91
CA ALA A 6 6.81 23.22 -16.47
C ALA A 6 7.03 24.69 -16.88
N VAL A 7 6.01 25.30 -17.46
CA VAL A 7 6.05 26.74 -17.85
C VAL A 7 6.14 27.64 -16.61
N THR A 8 5.50 27.31 -15.50
CA THR A 8 5.54 28.12 -14.28
C THR A 8 6.90 28.03 -13.58
N SER A 9 7.54 26.86 -13.51
CA SER A 9 8.88 26.69 -12.93
C SER A 9 9.99 27.28 -13.83
N GLU A 10 9.87 27.16 -15.14
CA GLU A 10 10.81 27.83 -16.09
C GLU A 10 10.65 29.33 -16.09
N LEU A 11 9.43 29.86 -16.02
CA LEU A 11 9.17 31.29 -15.90
C LEU A 11 9.73 31.88 -14.60
N ASP A 12 9.66 31.13 -13.50
CA ASP A 12 10.19 31.55 -12.21
C ASP A 12 11.72 31.55 -12.20
N LEU A 13 12.36 30.51 -12.76
CA LEU A 13 13.81 30.45 -12.92
C LEU A 13 14.33 31.56 -13.89
N ALA A 14 13.65 31.77 -15.04
CA ALA A 14 14.02 32.81 -15.98
C ALA A 14 13.89 34.20 -15.36
N SER A 15 12.84 34.44 -14.58
CA SER A 15 12.63 35.68 -13.84
C SER A 15 13.72 35.92 -12.81
N LEU A 16 14.09 34.87 -12.06
CA LEU A 16 15.17 34.91 -11.08
C LEU A 16 16.52 35.24 -11.72
N LEU A 17 16.85 34.56 -12.81
CA LEU A 17 18.11 34.80 -13.55
C LEU A 17 18.16 36.21 -14.14
N ASN A 18 17.04 36.78 -14.58
CA ASN A 18 16.96 38.17 -15.03
C ASN A 18 17.26 39.18 -13.91
N ILE A 19 16.66 38.97 -12.72
CA ILE A 19 16.90 39.82 -11.54
C ILE A 19 18.37 39.75 -11.13
N ILE A 20 18.92 38.54 -11.02
CA ILE A 20 20.32 38.35 -10.64
C ILE A 20 21.27 38.95 -11.65
N GLY A 21 21.05 38.72 -12.95
CA GLY A 21 21.89 39.27 -14.00
C GLY A 21 21.93 40.79 -13.97
N GLU A 22 20.79 41.44 -13.75
CA GLU A 22 20.70 42.88 -13.63
C GLU A 22 21.42 43.40 -12.36
N GLN A 23 21.27 42.69 -11.21
CA GLN A 23 22.00 43.03 -10.00
C GLN A 23 23.52 42.88 -10.18
N VAL A 24 23.98 41.79 -10.81
CA VAL A 24 25.41 41.58 -11.11
C VAL A 24 25.94 42.74 -11.95
N ARG A 25 25.21 43.14 -13.00
CA ARG A 25 25.60 44.28 -13.87
C ARG A 25 25.75 45.58 -13.08
N GLN A 26 24.82 45.85 -12.16
CA GLN A 26 24.86 47.05 -11.32
C GLN A 26 25.97 47.02 -10.27
N ILE A 27 26.18 45.88 -9.59
CA ILE A 27 27.21 45.73 -8.54
C ILE A 27 28.61 45.92 -9.11
N PHE A 28 28.88 45.40 -10.31
CA PHE A 28 30.18 45.47 -10.93
C PHE A 28 30.36 46.69 -11.86
N ASP A 29 29.30 47.50 -12.03
CA ASP A 29 29.27 48.68 -12.93
C ASP A 29 29.79 48.35 -14.33
N VAL A 30 29.26 47.29 -14.93
CA VAL A 30 29.67 46.79 -16.24
C VAL A 30 28.58 46.96 -17.30
N GLN A 31 29.00 47.14 -18.57
CA GLN A 31 28.08 47.32 -19.68
C GLN A 31 27.56 46.02 -20.25
N SER A 32 28.27 44.92 -20.01
CA SER A 32 27.94 43.59 -20.56
C SER A 32 28.04 42.51 -19.51
N THR A 33 27.01 41.68 -19.44
CA THR A 33 26.89 40.58 -18.48
C THR A 33 26.01 39.50 -19.10
N TYR A 34 26.38 38.22 -18.92
CA TYR A 34 25.48 37.12 -19.25
C TYR A 34 25.49 36.05 -18.18
N ILE A 35 24.38 35.35 -18.13
CA ILE A 35 24.25 34.06 -17.40
C ILE A 35 23.98 33.00 -18.48
N ALA A 36 24.86 32.01 -18.54
CA ALA A 36 24.76 30.87 -19.43
C ALA A 36 24.41 29.62 -18.64
N LEU A 37 23.48 28.83 -19.16
CA LEU A 37 23.13 27.50 -18.61
C LEU A 37 23.57 26.41 -19.57
N TYR A 38 24.23 25.39 -19.06
CA TYR A 38 24.75 24.27 -19.83
C TYR A 38 23.83 23.06 -19.74
N ASP A 39 23.31 22.64 -20.88
CA ASP A 39 22.61 21.38 -21.04
C ASP A 39 23.60 20.30 -21.49
N ARG A 40 23.98 19.43 -20.55
CA ARG A 40 24.94 18.34 -20.78
C ARG A 40 24.37 17.25 -21.70
N ALA A 41 23.04 17.01 -21.67
CA ALA A 41 22.42 15.93 -22.45
C ALA A 41 22.41 16.31 -23.95
N HIS A 42 22.24 17.59 -24.28
CA HIS A 42 22.19 18.08 -25.66
C HIS A 42 23.48 18.79 -26.09
N GLU A 43 24.46 18.87 -25.19
CA GLU A 43 25.73 19.63 -25.42
C GLU A 43 25.49 21.06 -25.92
N THR A 44 24.51 21.74 -25.31
CA THR A 44 24.15 23.13 -25.67
C THR A 44 24.27 24.08 -24.50
N ILE A 45 24.52 25.35 -24.81
CA ILE A 45 24.62 26.44 -23.84
C ILE A 45 23.53 27.45 -24.20
N ALA A 46 22.55 27.61 -23.33
CA ALA A 46 21.51 28.64 -23.43
C ALA A 46 21.95 29.91 -22.67
N LEU A 47 21.55 31.06 -23.14
CA LEU A 47 21.81 32.36 -22.52
C LEU A 47 20.50 33.02 -22.07
N PRO A 48 19.87 32.55 -20.97
CA PRO A 48 18.61 33.12 -20.50
C PRO A 48 18.70 34.59 -20.08
N TYR A 49 19.89 35.02 -19.68
CA TYR A 49 20.20 36.44 -19.47
C TYR A 49 21.43 36.85 -20.24
N PHE A 50 21.28 37.84 -21.12
CA PHE A 50 22.40 38.45 -21.82
C PHE A 50 22.14 39.94 -22.11
N VAL A 51 22.97 40.79 -21.54
CA VAL A 51 23.04 42.22 -21.80
C VAL A 51 24.40 42.50 -22.39
N ASN A 52 24.46 43.21 -23.54
CA ASN A 52 25.67 43.62 -24.17
C ASN A 52 25.58 45.11 -24.52
N ASP A 53 26.59 45.90 -24.13
CA ASP A 53 26.61 47.36 -24.28
C ASP A 53 25.29 48.00 -23.81
N ASN A 54 24.84 47.63 -22.57
CA ASN A 54 23.59 48.06 -21.94
C ASN A 54 22.30 47.70 -22.72
N LYS A 55 22.36 46.84 -23.73
CA LYS A 55 21.20 46.38 -24.50
C LYS A 55 20.95 44.91 -24.28
N ARG A 56 19.69 44.56 -24.04
CA ARG A 56 19.27 43.16 -23.94
C ARG A 56 19.41 42.48 -25.30
N VAL A 57 20.08 41.32 -25.32
CA VAL A 57 20.31 40.52 -26.52
C VAL A 57 19.67 39.17 -26.34
N GLN A 58 18.96 38.66 -27.33
CA GLN A 58 18.49 37.27 -27.39
C GLN A 58 19.41 36.51 -28.34
N VAL A 59 19.90 35.38 -27.86
CA VAL A 59 20.76 34.48 -28.64
C VAL A 59 20.17 33.08 -28.59
N GLU A 60 20.14 32.42 -29.73
CA GLU A 60 19.78 31.00 -29.77
C GLU A 60 20.83 30.17 -29.01
N PRO A 61 20.46 29.00 -28.43
CA PRO A 61 21.42 28.14 -27.76
C PRO A 61 22.60 27.80 -28.67
N ILE A 62 23.80 27.95 -28.15
CA ILE A 62 25.05 27.67 -28.87
C ILE A 62 25.57 26.28 -28.52
N ARG A 63 26.35 25.65 -29.39
CA ARG A 63 26.97 24.38 -29.10
C ARG A 63 28.09 24.50 -28.08
N PHE A 64 28.17 23.52 -27.17
CA PHE A 64 29.33 23.39 -26.30
C PHE A 64 30.58 22.98 -27.10
N GLY A 65 31.72 23.55 -26.78
CA GLY A 65 33.01 23.17 -27.37
C GLY A 65 33.90 24.35 -27.68
N GLU A 66 33.34 25.49 -28.09
CA GLU A 66 34.06 26.70 -28.51
C GLU A 66 33.79 27.85 -27.54
N GLY A 67 34.73 28.78 -27.43
CA GLY A 67 34.61 30.05 -26.69
C GLY A 67 34.86 29.96 -25.19
N LEU A 68 34.86 31.15 -24.54
CA LEU A 68 35.24 31.34 -23.13
C LEU A 68 34.32 30.60 -22.17
N THR A 69 33.03 30.56 -22.44
CA THR A 69 32.05 29.83 -21.61
C THR A 69 32.35 28.32 -21.57
N SER A 70 32.64 27.73 -22.74
CA SER A 70 32.99 26.29 -22.82
C SER A 70 34.30 25.98 -22.11
N GLN A 71 35.27 26.91 -22.14
CA GLN A 71 36.52 26.76 -21.37
C GLN A 71 36.25 26.74 -19.89
N ILE A 72 35.44 27.66 -19.35
CA ILE A 72 35.09 27.71 -17.92
C ILE A 72 34.35 26.43 -17.48
N ILE A 73 33.39 25.97 -18.30
CA ILE A 73 32.67 24.72 -18.03
C ILE A 73 33.64 23.52 -17.97
N ARG A 74 34.61 23.46 -18.90
CA ARG A 74 35.59 22.37 -19.01
C ARG A 74 36.61 22.38 -17.88
N THR A 75 37.16 23.56 -17.53
CA THR A 75 38.18 23.72 -16.49
C THR A 75 37.61 23.76 -15.09
N ARG A 76 36.34 24.11 -14.93
CA ARG A 76 35.67 24.36 -13.66
C ARG A 76 36.31 25.47 -12.84
N GLN A 77 37.03 26.36 -13.48
CA GLN A 77 37.80 27.45 -12.86
C GLN A 77 37.34 28.80 -13.39
N PRO A 78 37.44 29.86 -12.57
CA PRO A 78 37.29 31.22 -13.05
C PRO A 78 38.25 31.54 -14.19
N LEU A 79 37.81 32.36 -15.14
CA LEU A 79 38.64 32.88 -16.23
C LEU A 79 38.64 34.40 -16.16
N VAL A 80 39.84 34.95 -15.99
CA VAL A 80 40.07 36.41 -15.98
C VAL A 80 40.95 36.76 -17.14
N LEU A 81 40.50 37.72 -17.97
CA LEU A 81 41.26 38.28 -19.09
C LEU A 81 41.24 39.79 -18.96
N ASN A 82 42.37 40.44 -18.66
CA ASN A 82 42.52 41.88 -18.50
C ASN A 82 43.31 42.53 -19.66
N GLU A 83 43.93 41.71 -20.49
CA GLU A 83 44.72 42.09 -21.66
C GLU A 83 44.61 40.98 -22.71
N THR A 84 44.84 41.25 -23.97
CA THR A 84 44.91 40.27 -25.07
C THR A 84 43.58 39.48 -25.30
N LEU A 85 42.42 40.09 -25.02
CA LEU A 85 41.13 39.44 -25.21
C LEU A 85 40.91 38.97 -26.65
N ASP A 86 41.26 39.81 -27.63
CA ASP A 86 41.07 39.50 -29.05
C ASP A 86 41.93 38.29 -29.49
N ASP A 87 43.21 38.22 -29.02
CA ASP A 87 44.09 37.10 -29.33
C ASP A 87 43.62 35.79 -28.69
N THR A 88 43.16 35.87 -27.46
CA THR A 88 42.63 34.69 -26.72
C THR A 88 41.32 34.20 -27.35
N MET A 89 40.42 35.10 -27.74
CA MET A 89 39.18 34.75 -28.43
C MET A 89 39.46 34.13 -29.80
N ALA A 90 40.41 34.65 -30.56
CA ALA A 90 40.81 34.08 -31.84
C ALA A 90 41.37 32.64 -31.68
N GLN A 91 42.24 32.40 -30.67
CA GLN A 91 42.79 31.08 -30.37
C GLN A 91 41.74 30.05 -29.94
N LEU A 92 40.68 30.48 -29.26
CA LEU A 92 39.61 29.62 -28.78
C LEU A 92 38.44 29.45 -29.77
N GLY A 93 38.57 30.03 -30.99
CA GLY A 93 37.51 29.98 -32.00
C GLY A 93 36.23 30.69 -31.57
N ALA A 94 36.32 31.58 -30.59
CA ALA A 94 35.17 32.22 -29.97
C ALA A 94 34.52 33.21 -30.94
N LYS A 95 33.19 33.05 -31.17
CA LYS A 95 32.40 34.07 -31.88
C LYS A 95 32.20 35.27 -30.96
N VAL A 96 32.61 36.43 -31.41
CA VAL A 96 32.37 37.69 -30.72
C VAL A 96 30.91 38.06 -30.91
N PHE A 97 30.14 38.10 -29.86
CA PHE A 97 28.78 38.63 -29.85
C PHE A 97 28.82 40.06 -29.25
N GLY A 98 28.80 41.08 -30.12
CA GLY A 98 28.71 42.48 -29.69
C GLY A 98 30.01 43.26 -29.75
N ALA A 99 30.11 44.37 -28.99
CA ALA A 99 31.27 45.23 -28.94
C ALA A 99 32.49 44.50 -28.31
N PRO A 100 33.72 44.73 -28.82
CA PRO A 100 34.91 44.12 -28.24
C PRO A 100 35.09 44.58 -26.79
N ALA A 101 35.20 43.63 -25.88
CA ALA A 101 35.48 43.88 -24.46
C ALA A 101 37.00 44.10 -24.25
N GLN A 102 37.35 44.92 -23.27
CA GLN A 102 38.74 45.18 -22.86
C GLN A 102 39.12 44.29 -21.68
N ALA A 103 38.17 43.92 -20.84
CA ALA A 103 38.33 42.98 -19.73
C ALA A 103 37.14 42.03 -19.65
N TYR A 104 37.41 40.78 -19.27
CA TYR A 104 36.44 39.69 -19.07
C TYR A 104 36.71 38.94 -17.76
N LEU A 105 35.66 38.67 -17.03
CA LEU A 105 35.66 37.74 -15.91
C LEU A 105 34.44 36.82 -16.06
N GLY A 106 34.69 35.52 -16.04
CA GLY A 106 33.64 34.50 -16.00
C GLY A 106 33.91 33.49 -14.91
N VAL A 107 32.87 33.07 -14.21
CA VAL A 107 32.94 32.08 -13.15
C VAL A 107 31.92 30.96 -13.38
N PRO A 108 32.24 29.72 -13.02
CA PRO A 108 31.31 28.61 -13.13
C PRO A 108 30.17 28.71 -12.10
N ILE A 109 28.96 28.32 -12.50
CA ILE A 109 27.85 28.05 -11.61
C ILE A 109 27.88 26.57 -11.29
N LEU A 110 28.07 26.22 -10.02
CA LEU A 110 28.17 24.83 -9.54
C LEU A 110 26.89 24.40 -8.82
N VAL A 111 26.45 23.19 -9.09
CA VAL A 111 25.45 22.47 -8.32
C VAL A 111 26.08 21.16 -7.89
N GLY A 112 26.42 21.03 -6.61
CA GLY A 112 27.33 19.98 -6.16
C GLY A 112 28.68 20.10 -6.86
N ASP A 113 29.15 19.01 -7.47
CA ASP A 113 30.42 18.98 -8.22
C ASP A 113 30.25 19.24 -9.74
N GLU A 114 29.03 19.51 -10.21
CA GLU A 114 28.78 19.73 -11.64
C GLU A 114 28.64 21.20 -11.99
N VAL A 115 29.23 21.58 -13.13
CA VAL A 115 29.03 22.93 -13.71
C VAL A 115 27.72 22.93 -14.48
N THR A 116 26.75 23.71 -14.00
CA THR A 116 25.43 23.88 -14.63
C THR A 116 25.33 25.15 -15.44
N GLY A 117 26.35 26.02 -15.36
CA GLY A 117 26.35 27.26 -16.11
C GLY A 117 27.58 28.14 -15.85
N VAL A 118 27.54 29.35 -16.34
CA VAL A 118 28.58 30.37 -16.17
C VAL A 118 27.92 31.74 -16.00
N ILE A 119 28.42 32.53 -15.06
CA ILE A 119 28.14 33.98 -15.00
C ILE A 119 29.36 34.72 -15.47
N SER A 120 29.18 35.65 -16.39
CA SER A 120 30.27 36.52 -16.84
C SER A 120 29.93 38.01 -16.76
N ILE A 121 30.95 38.79 -16.53
CA ILE A 121 30.93 40.24 -16.61
C ILE A 121 32.05 40.72 -17.58
N GLN A 122 31.76 41.77 -18.31
CA GLN A 122 32.67 42.32 -19.31
C GLN A 122 32.66 43.82 -19.27
N SER A 123 33.83 44.44 -19.45
CA SER A 123 33.99 45.89 -19.56
C SER A 123 34.63 46.29 -20.90
N ALA A 124 34.06 47.27 -21.56
CA ALA A 124 34.61 47.88 -22.75
C ALA A 124 35.51 49.09 -22.44
N VAL A 125 35.66 49.46 -21.18
CA VAL A 125 36.45 50.63 -20.75
C VAL A 125 37.95 50.28 -20.76
N ARG A 126 38.74 51.10 -21.44
CA ARG A 126 40.20 50.91 -21.46
C ARG A 126 40.81 51.05 -20.09
N GLY A 127 41.70 50.10 -19.76
CA GLY A 127 42.39 50.06 -18.46
C GLY A 127 41.54 49.53 -17.31
N HIS A 128 40.31 49.14 -17.55
CA HIS A 128 39.51 48.40 -16.56
C HIS A 128 40.07 46.98 -16.38
N THR A 129 40.23 46.55 -15.14
CA THR A 129 40.75 45.22 -14.80
C THR A 129 39.92 44.58 -13.72
N PHE A 130 39.74 43.27 -13.79
CA PHE A 130 39.10 42.46 -12.73
C PHE A 130 40.18 41.84 -11.86
N GLY A 131 40.19 42.19 -10.58
CA GLY A 131 41.12 41.65 -9.59
C GLY A 131 40.49 40.49 -8.80
N GLU A 132 41.26 39.88 -7.87
CA GLU A 132 40.82 38.76 -7.02
C GLU A 132 39.54 39.05 -6.21
N GLY A 133 39.32 40.31 -5.78
CA GLY A 133 38.11 40.72 -5.08
C GLY A 133 36.85 40.55 -5.93
N ASN A 134 36.96 40.90 -7.23
CA ASN A 134 35.88 40.75 -8.21
C ASN A 134 35.59 39.26 -8.46
N VAL A 135 36.63 38.41 -8.55
CA VAL A 135 36.49 36.96 -8.72
C VAL A 135 35.72 36.36 -7.53
N ARG A 136 36.19 36.62 -6.32
CA ARG A 136 35.54 36.08 -5.10
C ARG A 136 34.08 36.52 -4.95
N LEU A 137 33.78 37.77 -5.28
CA LEU A 137 32.41 38.28 -5.23
C LEU A 137 31.53 37.62 -6.28
N LEU A 138 32.02 37.48 -7.52
CA LEU A 138 31.23 36.82 -8.58
C LEU A 138 31.04 35.34 -8.33
N GLU A 139 32.06 34.62 -7.78
CA GLU A 139 31.96 33.22 -7.31
C GLU A 139 30.89 33.06 -6.21
N THR A 140 30.83 33.99 -5.26
CA THR A 140 29.80 33.98 -4.21
C THR A 140 28.41 34.11 -4.81
N ILE A 141 28.23 34.99 -5.80
CA ILE A 141 26.95 35.15 -6.51
C ILE A 141 26.65 33.89 -7.32
N ALA A 142 27.63 33.31 -8.02
CA ALA A 142 27.45 32.10 -8.80
C ALA A 142 27.04 30.91 -7.92
N ALA A 143 27.62 30.80 -6.72
CA ALA A 143 27.22 29.77 -5.75
C ALA A 143 25.75 29.95 -5.28
N ALA A 144 25.31 31.19 -5.04
CA ALA A 144 23.92 31.47 -4.68
C ALA A 144 22.97 31.14 -5.85
N VAL A 145 23.36 31.41 -7.08
CA VAL A 145 22.59 31.05 -8.28
C VAL A 145 22.52 29.53 -8.43
N GLY A 146 23.62 28.82 -8.23
CA GLY A 146 23.64 27.35 -8.26
C GLY A 146 22.66 26.73 -7.24
N ALA A 147 22.70 27.25 -6.01
CA ALA A 147 21.74 26.80 -4.97
C ALA A 147 20.28 27.08 -5.34
N ALA A 148 20.00 28.26 -5.96
CA ALA A 148 18.65 28.60 -6.39
C ALA A 148 18.15 27.69 -7.54
N ILE A 149 19.03 27.37 -8.50
CA ILE A 149 18.72 26.44 -9.60
C ILE A 149 18.42 25.05 -9.02
N GLN A 150 19.25 24.55 -8.11
CA GLN A 150 19.08 23.26 -7.47
C GLN A 150 17.74 23.17 -6.70
N ASN A 151 17.44 24.22 -5.93
CA ASN A 151 16.19 24.28 -5.19
C ASN A 151 14.98 24.25 -6.14
N ALA A 152 15.00 25.02 -7.22
CA ALA A 152 13.91 25.04 -8.21
C ALA A 152 13.70 23.66 -8.85
N GLN A 153 14.77 22.94 -9.18
CA GLN A 153 14.71 21.59 -9.74
C GLN A 153 14.14 20.59 -8.72
N LEU A 154 14.60 20.65 -7.48
CA LEU A 154 14.11 19.77 -6.39
C LEU A 154 12.64 20.02 -6.10
N TYR A 155 12.20 21.28 -6.04
CA TYR A 155 10.78 21.61 -5.84
C TYR A 155 9.91 21.09 -6.98
N GLY A 156 10.33 21.26 -8.23
CA GLY A 156 9.60 20.75 -9.39
C GLY A 156 9.47 19.21 -9.38
N ALA A 157 10.56 18.51 -9.07
CA ALA A 157 10.56 17.05 -8.96
C ALA A 157 9.66 16.56 -7.81
N MET A 158 9.74 17.23 -6.65
CA MET A 158 8.91 16.89 -5.48
C MET A 158 7.42 17.11 -5.77
N GLU A 159 7.05 18.21 -6.43
CA GLU A 159 5.66 18.50 -6.78
C GLU A 159 5.10 17.44 -7.74
N GLN A 160 5.91 17.02 -8.72
CA GLN A 160 5.53 15.95 -9.63
C GLN A 160 5.32 14.61 -8.88
N GLU A 161 6.24 14.23 -7.99
CA GLU A 161 6.12 13.00 -7.18
C GLU A 161 4.87 13.02 -6.31
N VAL A 162 4.57 14.16 -5.65
CA VAL A 162 3.35 14.32 -4.84
C VAL A 162 2.09 14.13 -5.69
N GLN A 163 2.06 14.66 -6.91
CA GLN A 163 0.90 14.50 -7.79
C GLN A 163 0.74 13.07 -8.29
N GLU A 164 1.83 12.39 -8.63
CA GLU A 164 1.81 10.98 -9.02
C GLU A 164 1.34 10.08 -7.87
N ARG A 165 1.84 10.34 -6.66
CA ARG A 165 1.44 9.62 -5.45
C ARG A 165 -0.05 9.80 -5.13
N LYS A 166 -0.58 11.02 -5.23
CA LYS A 166 -2.02 11.29 -5.01
C LYS A 166 -2.90 10.52 -6.01
N ARG A 167 -2.51 10.48 -7.29
CA ARG A 167 -3.26 9.72 -8.30
C ARG A 167 -3.25 8.22 -8.01
N ALA A 168 -2.09 7.67 -7.67
CA ALA A 168 -1.98 6.25 -7.31
C ALA A 168 -2.83 5.91 -6.06
N GLU A 169 -2.86 6.80 -5.07
CA GLU A 169 -3.68 6.63 -3.86
C GLU A 169 -5.19 6.63 -4.19
N GLU A 170 -5.64 7.52 -5.06
CA GLU A 170 -7.04 7.57 -5.52
C GLU A 170 -7.43 6.30 -6.29
N GLU A 171 -6.58 5.81 -7.18
CA GLU A 171 -6.80 4.57 -7.93
C GLU A 171 -6.88 3.35 -7.00
N ILE A 172 -5.97 3.26 -6.02
CA ILE A 172 -6.00 2.17 -5.01
C ILE A 172 -7.30 2.22 -4.21
N LYS A 173 -7.74 3.41 -3.79
CA LYS A 173 -8.98 3.58 -3.01
C LYS A 173 -10.22 3.18 -3.80
N LEU A 174 -10.28 3.52 -5.08
CA LEU A 174 -11.37 3.10 -5.96
C LEU A 174 -11.36 1.58 -6.15
N SER A 175 -10.21 0.99 -6.46
CA SER A 175 -10.07 -0.47 -6.63
C SER A 175 -10.42 -1.23 -5.36
N LEU A 176 -10.04 -0.72 -4.17
CA LEU A 176 -10.41 -1.33 -2.89
C LEU A 176 -11.93 -1.34 -2.71
N LYS A 177 -12.59 -0.20 -2.98
CA LYS A 177 -14.05 -0.09 -2.88
C LYS A 177 -14.79 -1.03 -3.84
N GLU A 178 -14.29 -1.17 -5.06
CA GLU A 178 -14.85 -2.14 -6.02
C GLU A 178 -14.72 -3.58 -5.52
N LYS A 179 -13.56 -3.94 -4.98
CA LYS A 179 -13.33 -5.28 -4.39
C LYS A 179 -14.25 -5.57 -3.21
N GLU A 180 -14.48 -4.58 -2.34
CA GLU A 180 -15.42 -4.71 -1.22
C GLU A 180 -16.85 -4.97 -1.69
N VAL A 181 -17.31 -4.26 -2.73
CA VAL A 181 -18.63 -4.48 -3.32
C VAL A 181 -18.75 -5.86 -3.94
N LEU A 182 -17.73 -6.31 -4.69
CA LEU A 182 -17.71 -7.64 -5.29
C LEU A 182 -17.71 -8.75 -4.24
N LEU A 183 -16.94 -8.62 -3.15
CA LEU A 183 -16.93 -9.58 -2.05
C LEU A 183 -18.33 -9.68 -1.40
N LYS A 184 -19.00 -8.57 -1.14
CA LYS A 184 -20.37 -8.57 -0.62
C LYS A 184 -21.32 -9.32 -1.56
N GLU A 185 -21.24 -9.06 -2.84
CA GLU A 185 -22.08 -9.74 -3.83
C GLU A 185 -21.79 -11.25 -3.88
N ILE A 186 -20.53 -11.67 -3.80
CA ILE A 186 -20.17 -13.09 -3.73
C ILE A 186 -20.78 -13.75 -2.50
N HIS A 187 -20.63 -13.17 -1.32
CA HIS A 187 -21.22 -13.73 -0.09
C HIS A 187 -22.73 -13.80 -0.15
N HIS A 188 -23.40 -12.78 -0.72
CA HIS A 188 -24.83 -12.79 -0.95
C HIS A 188 -25.25 -13.92 -1.88
N ARG A 189 -24.54 -14.15 -2.97
CA ARG A 189 -24.82 -15.25 -3.91
C ARG A 189 -24.58 -16.61 -3.30
N VAL A 190 -23.51 -16.78 -2.55
CA VAL A 190 -23.25 -18.05 -1.83
C VAL A 190 -24.37 -18.33 -0.84
N LYS A 191 -24.81 -17.34 -0.03
CA LYS A 191 -25.95 -17.50 0.88
C LYS A 191 -27.21 -17.95 0.11
N ASN A 192 -27.54 -17.29 -1.02
CA ASN A 192 -28.71 -17.62 -1.82
C ASN A 192 -28.63 -19.06 -2.38
N ASN A 193 -27.49 -19.47 -2.89
CA ASN A 193 -27.27 -20.82 -3.38
C ASN A 193 -27.43 -21.87 -2.27
N LEU A 194 -26.89 -21.61 -1.08
CA LEU A 194 -27.06 -22.49 0.07
C LEU A 194 -28.51 -22.56 0.55
N GLN A 195 -29.27 -21.46 0.46
CA GLN A 195 -30.73 -21.46 0.73
C GLN A 195 -31.51 -22.32 -0.28
N ILE A 196 -31.17 -22.27 -1.56
CA ILE A 196 -31.78 -23.11 -2.60
C ILE A 196 -31.48 -24.59 -2.30
N ILE A 197 -30.23 -24.93 -1.98
CA ILE A 197 -29.82 -26.30 -1.62
C ILE A 197 -30.62 -26.77 -0.39
N THR A 198 -30.73 -25.94 0.65
CA THR A 198 -31.50 -26.25 1.86
C THR A 198 -32.97 -26.52 1.51
N SER A 199 -33.57 -25.71 0.65
CA SER A 199 -34.97 -25.87 0.20
C SER A 199 -35.16 -27.18 -0.57
N LEU A 200 -34.24 -27.52 -1.47
CA LEU A 200 -34.26 -28.78 -2.21
C LEU A 200 -34.13 -30.00 -1.26
N LEU A 201 -33.22 -29.94 -0.31
CA LEU A 201 -33.06 -30.99 0.69
C LEU A 201 -34.33 -31.16 1.56
N ASN A 202 -34.99 -30.02 1.92
CA ASN A 202 -36.27 -30.06 2.65
C ASN A 202 -37.39 -30.74 1.85
N LEU A 203 -37.51 -30.42 0.54
CA LEU A 203 -38.52 -31.03 -0.33
C LEU A 203 -38.30 -32.53 -0.50
N GLN A 204 -37.03 -32.96 -0.63
CA GLN A 204 -36.68 -34.36 -0.76
C GLN A 204 -36.91 -35.14 0.58
N SER A 205 -36.50 -34.53 1.70
CA SER A 205 -36.69 -35.17 3.02
C SER A 205 -38.15 -35.42 3.38
N ALA A 206 -39.09 -34.60 2.88
CA ALA A 206 -40.51 -34.80 3.11
C ALA A 206 -41.07 -36.07 2.45
N GLN A 207 -40.41 -36.64 1.46
CA GLN A 207 -40.78 -37.86 0.76
C GLN A 207 -40.14 -39.13 1.31
N ILE A 208 -39.12 -39.00 2.20
CA ILE A 208 -38.37 -40.08 2.79
C ILE A 208 -39.18 -40.68 3.95
N LYS A 209 -39.44 -41.98 3.85
CA LYS A 209 -40.19 -42.73 4.91
C LYS A 209 -39.24 -43.47 5.82
N ASP A 210 -38.05 -43.80 5.34
CA ASP A 210 -37.05 -44.50 6.13
C ASP A 210 -36.40 -43.57 7.16
N PRO A 211 -36.48 -43.91 8.49
CA PRO A 211 -35.97 -43.04 9.54
C PRO A 211 -34.44 -42.80 9.46
N GLU A 212 -33.66 -43.79 9.04
CA GLU A 212 -32.20 -43.71 8.96
C GLU A 212 -31.79 -42.76 7.83
N THR A 213 -32.35 -42.95 6.63
CA THR A 213 -32.17 -42.06 5.51
C THR A 213 -32.61 -40.63 5.84
N LEU A 214 -33.73 -40.43 6.52
CA LEU A 214 -34.22 -39.13 6.97
C LEU A 214 -33.22 -38.44 7.91
N ALA A 215 -32.60 -39.21 8.81
CA ALA A 215 -31.58 -38.70 9.72
C ALA A 215 -30.33 -38.19 8.97
N MET A 216 -29.86 -38.92 7.95
CA MET A 216 -28.74 -38.50 7.07
C MET A 216 -29.05 -37.18 6.34
N PHE A 217 -30.30 -37.04 5.83
CA PHE A 217 -30.73 -35.81 5.18
C PHE A 217 -30.74 -34.62 6.15
N ARG A 218 -31.22 -34.80 7.38
CA ARG A 218 -31.21 -33.76 8.42
C ARG A 218 -29.79 -33.33 8.79
N GLU A 219 -28.83 -34.23 8.84
CA GLU A 219 -27.43 -33.92 9.05
C GLU A 219 -26.88 -33.05 7.91
N SER A 220 -27.16 -33.46 6.67
CA SER A 220 -26.75 -32.69 5.48
C SER A 220 -27.36 -31.28 5.48
N GLN A 221 -28.64 -31.15 5.87
CA GLN A 221 -29.30 -29.85 6.02
C GLN A 221 -28.63 -28.98 7.10
N ALA A 222 -28.28 -29.58 8.25
CA ALA A 222 -27.59 -28.85 9.32
C ALA A 222 -26.23 -28.32 8.89
N ARG A 223 -25.45 -29.11 8.12
CA ARG A 223 -24.16 -28.70 7.55
C ARG A 223 -24.32 -27.51 6.59
N VAL A 224 -25.25 -27.63 5.63
CA VAL A 224 -25.52 -26.54 4.66
C VAL A 224 -26.00 -25.27 5.37
N ARG A 225 -26.84 -25.41 6.39
CA ARG A 225 -27.35 -24.26 7.17
C ARG A 225 -26.24 -23.60 7.99
N SER A 226 -25.35 -24.38 8.60
CA SER A 226 -24.16 -23.88 9.30
C SER A 226 -23.31 -22.97 8.39
N MET A 227 -23.02 -23.43 7.16
CA MET A 227 -22.29 -22.63 6.17
C MET A 227 -23.07 -21.35 5.77
N ALA A 228 -24.38 -21.47 5.56
CA ALA A 228 -25.21 -20.32 5.17
C ALA A 228 -25.24 -19.23 6.25
N LEU A 229 -25.28 -19.61 7.52
CA LEU A 229 -25.23 -18.66 8.66
C LEU A 229 -23.92 -17.89 8.73
N ILE A 230 -22.77 -18.53 8.43
CA ILE A 230 -21.47 -17.85 8.38
C ILE A 230 -21.47 -16.78 7.29
N HIS A 231 -21.92 -17.12 6.07
CA HIS A 231 -22.01 -16.17 4.96
C HIS A 231 -22.99 -15.03 5.24
N GLU A 232 -24.05 -15.31 6.00
CA GLU A 232 -25.00 -14.28 6.44
C GLU A 232 -24.38 -13.30 7.44
N LYS A 233 -23.61 -13.79 8.40
CA LYS A 233 -22.87 -12.96 9.37
C LYS A 233 -21.81 -12.09 8.69
N LEU A 234 -21.07 -12.63 7.73
CA LEU A 234 -20.10 -11.85 6.93
C LEU A 234 -20.78 -10.72 6.18
N TYR A 235 -21.92 -10.99 5.55
CA TYR A 235 -22.64 -9.94 4.82
C TYR A 235 -23.12 -8.80 5.72
N GLN A 236 -23.48 -9.09 6.98
CA GLN A 236 -23.94 -8.10 7.96
C GLN A 236 -22.78 -7.38 8.68
N SER A 237 -21.58 -7.93 8.62
CA SER A 237 -20.41 -7.35 9.26
C SER A 237 -19.95 -6.06 8.53
N LYS A 238 -19.47 -5.10 9.32
CA LYS A 238 -18.77 -3.91 8.79
C LYS A 238 -17.38 -4.26 8.26
N ASP A 239 -16.76 -5.30 8.82
CA ASP A 239 -15.49 -5.86 8.40
C ASP A 239 -15.74 -7.22 7.74
N LEU A 240 -15.60 -7.26 6.40
CA LEU A 240 -15.79 -8.47 5.61
C LEU A 240 -14.74 -9.56 5.85
N ALA A 241 -13.67 -9.24 6.58
CA ALA A 241 -12.59 -10.15 6.87
C ALA A 241 -12.79 -10.91 8.20
N ARG A 242 -13.67 -10.41 9.10
CA ARG A 242 -13.84 -10.96 10.45
C ARG A 242 -15.30 -11.20 10.82
N ILE A 243 -15.57 -12.41 11.33
CA ILE A 243 -16.89 -12.87 11.77
C ILE A 243 -16.95 -12.80 13.29
N ASP A 244 -18.01 -12.19 13.85
CA ASP A 244 -18.38 -12.40 15.26
C ASP A 244 -18.76 -13.89 15.45
N PHE A 245 -17.72 -14.68 15.79
CA PHE A 245 -17.88 -16.12 15.91
C PHE A 245 -18.72 -16.53 17.12
N SER A 246 -18.65 -15.76 18.19
CA SER A 246 -19.46 -16.00 19.39
C SER A 246 -20.95 -15.81 19.11
N GLY A 247 -21.32 -14.74 18.40
CA GLY A 247 -22.69 -14.50 17.95
C GLY A 247 -23.18 -15.56 16.97
N TYR A 248 -22.30 -15.99 16.04
CA TYR A 248 -22.59 -17.08 15.11
C TYR A 248 -22.90 -18.41 15.83
N VAL A 249 -22.05 -18.84 16.78
CA VAL A 249 -22.24 -20.11 17.52
C VAL A 249 -23.58 -20.10 18.27
N ARG A 250 -23.97 -18.99 18.91
CA ARG A 250 -25.26 -18.88 19.59
C ARG A 250 -26.45 -19.09 18.63
N GLU A 251 -26.41 -18.49 17.44
CA GLU A 251 -27.46 -18.66 16.42
C GLU A 251 -27.49 -20.09 15.85
N LEU A 252 -26.31 -20.67 15.61
CA LEU A 252 -26.18 -22.06 15.19
C LEU A 252 -26.84 -23.02 16.21
N MET A 253 -26.58 -22.81 17.51
CA MET A 253 -27.16 -23.60 18.56
C MET A 253 -28.68 -23.49 18.59
N VAL A 254 -29.24 -22.27 18.48
CA VAL A 254 -30.71 -22.10 18.40
C VAL A 254 -31.30 -22.88 17.21
N TYR A 255 -30.62 -22.85 16.07
CA TYR A 255 -31.06 -23.61 14.89
C TYR A 255 -31.02 -25.12 15.13
N LEU A 256 -29.90 -25.65 15.66
CA LEU A 256 -29.74 -27.08 15.92
C LEU A 256 -30.80 -27.61 16.91
N PHE A 257 -31.01 -26.89 18.02
CA PHE A 257 -32.04 -27.26 19.01
C PHE A 257 -33.44 -27.35 18.40
N ARG A 258 -33.81 -26.40 17.55
CA ARG A 258 -35.09 -26.43 16.82
C ARG A 258 -35.16 -27.59 15.83
N SER A 259 -34.09 -27.88 15.11
CA SER A 259 -34.07 -28.93 14.07
C SER A 259 -34.18 -30.34 14.65
N TYR A 260 -33.61 -30.55 15.83
CA TYR A 260 -33.67 -31.85 16.54
C TYR A 260 -34.77 -31.93 17.57
N THR A 261 -35.63 -30.93 17.70
CA THR A 261 -36.78 -30.87 18.61
C THR A 261 -36.35 -31.11 20.09
N VAL A 262 -35.16 -30.61 20.44
CA VAL A 262 -34.64 -30.70 21.80
C VAL A 262 -35.10 -29.48 22.59
N SER A 263 -35.71 -29.76 23.79
CA SER A 263 -36.09 -28.68 24.70
C SER A 263 -34.89 -28.13 25.46
N PRO A 264 -34.78 -26.80 25.66
CA PRO A 264 -33.79 -26.22 26.58
C PRO A 264 -33.89 -26.76 28.03
N ASP A 265 -35.06 -27.24 28.43
CA ASP A 265 -35.24 -27.89 29.74
C ASP A 265 -34.61 -29.29 29.82
N GLN A 266 -34.38 -29.93 28.67
CA GLN A 266 -33.75 -31.23 28.57
C GLN A 266 -32.24 -31.10 28.51
N ILE A 267 -31.70 -30.22 27.64
CA ILE A 267 -30.28 -30.01 27.48
C ILE A 267 -29.99 -28.52 27.70
N GLN A 268 -29.31 -28.20 28.77
CA GLN A 268 -28.84 -26.84 29.06
C GLN A 268 -27.56 -26.57 28.32
N THR A 269 -27.46 -25.38 27.66
CA THR A 269 -26.25 -24.97 26.94
C THR A 269 -25.47 -23.94 27.75
N GLU A 270 -24.20 -24.19 27.97
CA GLU A 270 -23.26 -23.29 28.63
C GLU A 270 -22.27 -22.74 27.58
N PHE A 271 -22.08 -21.42 27.55
CA PHE A 271 -21.14 -20.77 26.64
C PHE A 271 -20.04 -20.06 27.41
N GLU A 272 -18.83 -20.53 27.25
CA GLU A 272 -17.61 -19.90 27.78
C GLU A 272 -16.81 -19.30 26.62
N MET A 273 -17.33 -18.22 26.05
CA MET A 273 -16.72 -17.55 24.90
C MET A 273 -16.81 -16.05 25.12
N GLY A 274 -15.66 -15.37 24.99
CA GLY A 274 -15.58 -13.92 24.90
C GLY A 274 -16.01 -13.40 23.53
N GLU A 275 -15.72 -12.13 23.24
CA GLU A 275 -15.84 -11.58 21.89
C GLU A 275 -14.67 -12.10 21.05
N ILE A 276 -14.94 -13.08 20.19
CA ILE A 276 -13.93 -13.70 19.33
C ILE A 276 -14.34 -13.49 17.88
N TYR A 277 -13.41 -12.94 17.09
CA TYR A 277 -13.58 -12.67 15.69
C TYR A 277 -12.65 -13.57 14.88
N LEU A 278 -13.19 -14.37 13.96
CA LEU A 278 -12.44 -15.30 13.13
C LEU A 278 -12.55 -14.93 11.64
N GLY A 279 -11.50 -15.22 10.89
CA GLY A 279 -11.56 -15.23 9.43
C GLY A 279 -12.48 -16.34 8.90
N ILE A 280 -12.96 -16.21 7.65
CA ILE A 280 -13.88 -17.16 7.03
C ILE A 280 -13.26 -18.58 6.94
N ASP A 281 -11.97 -18.65 6.64
CA ASP A 281 -11.24 -19.91 6.46
C ASP A 281 -11.13 -20.71 7.77
N THR A 282 -11.22 -20.06 8.92
CA THR A 282 -11.24 -20.66 10.25
C THR A 282 -12.67 -20.87 10.76
N ALA A 283 -13.55 -19.90 10.53
CA ALA A 283 -14.91 -19.93 11.04
C ALA A 283 -15.75 -21.05 10.42
N ILE A 284 -15.62 -21.33 9.11
CA ILE A 284 -16.37 -22.41 8.43
C ILE A 284 -16.00 -23.78 9.01
N PRO A 285 -14.74 -24.20 9.05
CA PRO A 285 -14.37 -25.48 9.67
C PRO A 285 -14.78 -25.58 11.13
N CYS A 286 -14.56 -24.55 11.95
CA CYS A 286 -14.97 -24.54 13.35
C CYS A 286 -16.50 -24.69 13.52
N GLY A 287 -17.27 -23.96 12.70
CA GLY A 287 -18.74 -24.05 12.73
C GLY A 287 -19.28 -25.42 12.36
N LEU A 288 -18.66 -26.08 11.37
CA LEU A 288 -19.00 -27.44 10.99
C LEU A 288 -18.61 -28.44 12.07
N ILE A 289 -17.44 -28.33 12.68
CA ILE A 289 -17.02 -29.16 13.81
C ILE A 289 -18.02 -29.02 14.97
N ILE A 290 -18.40 -27.79 15.35
CA ILE A 290 -19.41 -27.57 16.38
C ILE A 290 -20.74 -28.21 15.98
N SER A 291 -21.21 -28.04 14.75
CA SER A 291 -22.44 -28.63 14.26
C SER A 291 -22.45 -30.15 14.40
N GLU A 292 -21.36 -30.84 13.99
CA GLU A 292 -21.25 -32.30 14.08
C GLU A 292 -21.21 -32.78 15.51
N LEU A 293 -20.36 -32.19 16.35
CA LEU A 293 -20.19 -32.65 17.73
C LEU A 293 -21.43 -32.38 18.59
N VAL A 294 -22.07 -31.23 18.40
CA VAL A 294 -23.35 -30.88 19.06
C VAL A 294 -24.47 -31.83 18.63
N THR A 295 -24.56 -32.11 17.32
CA THR A 295 -25.57 -33.06 16.80
C THR A 295 -25.35 -34.44 17.35
N ASN A 296 -24.10 -34.92 17.45
CA ASN A 296 -23.77 -36.18 18.06
C ASN A 296 -24.18 -36.22 19.55
N ALA A 297 -23.91 -35.17 20.31
CA ALA A 297 -24.33 -35.07 21.70
C ALA A 297 -25.86 -35.12 21.84
N MET A 298 -26.63 -34.41 20.99
CA MET A 298 -28.09 -34.44 20.98
C MET A 298 -28.67 -35.84 20.68
N LYS A 299 -28.00 -36.62 19.80
CA LYS A 299 -28.46 -37.94 19.40
C LYS A 299 -28.09 -39.04 20.39
N TYR A 300 -26.89 -39.00 20.93
CA TYR A 300 -26.28 -40.14 21.58
C TYR A 300 -25.99 -39.92 23.08
N ALA A 301 -25.73 -38.69 23.52
CA ALA A 301 -25.27 -38.44 24.88
C ALA A 301 -26.40 -38.54 25.92
N PHE A 302 -27.66 -38.27 25.50
CA PHE A 302 -28.82 -38.19 26.44
C PHE A 302 -29.95 -39.14 26.08
N PRO A 303 -29.73 -40.45 26.11
CA PRO A 303 -30.76 -41.44 25.76
C PRO A 303 -31.96 -41.38 26.70
N ASN A 304 -33.13 -41.79 26.20
CA ASN A 304 -34.38 -41.90 26.96
C ASN A 304 -34.83 -40.61 27.67
N GLY A 305 -34.51 -39.41 27.06
CA GLY A 305 -34.92 -38.13 27.64
C GLY A 305 -34.10 -37.70 28.86
N ARG A 306 -32.92 -38.27 29.07
CA ARG A 306 -31.99 -37.84 30.13
C ARG A 306 -31.73 -36.34 30.02
N ARG A 307 -31.80 -35.65 31.17
CA ARG A 307 -31.39 -34.23 31.23
C ARG A 307 -29.88 -34.12 31.32
N GLY A 308 -29.33 -33.09 30.69
CA GLY A 308 -27.91 -32.87 30.70
C GLY A 308 -27.47 -31.46 30.35
N ARG A 309 -26.15 -31.31 30.21
CA ARG A 309 -25.51 -30.06 29.87
C ARG A 309 -24.58 -30.26 28.68
N LEU A 310 -24.53 -29.25 27.84
CA LEU A 310 -23.62 -29.13 26.70
C LEU A 310 -22.86 -27.82 26.83
N ALA A 311 -21.55 -27.88 27.01
CA ALA A 311 -20.68 -26.73 27.15
C ALA A 311 -19.90 -26.51 25.87
N ILE A 312 -19.85 -25.26 25.42
CA ILE A 312 -19.02 -24.82 24.29
C ILE A 312 -18.14 -23.68 24.78
N ALA A 313 -16.83 -23.88 24.74
CA ALA A 313 -15.84 -22.90 25.14
C ALA A 313 -14.88 -22.59 23.98
N LEU A 314 -14.51 -21.33 23.80
CA LEU A 314 -13.48 -20.92 22.86
C LEU A 314 -12.65 -19.83 23.51
N HIS A 315 -11.36 -20.09 23.67
CA HIS A 315 -10.44 -19.18 24.34
C HIS A 315 -9.12 -19.05 23.56
N PRO A 316 -8.53 -17.84 23.49
CA PRO A 316 -7.17 -17.69 23.07
C PRO A 316 -6.22 -18.25 24.13
N ARG A 317 -5.06 -18.72 23.68
CA ARG A 317 -3.96 -19.24 24.49
C ARG A 317 -2.74 -18.34 24.35
N ASP A 318 -1.87 -18.33 25.35
CA ASP A 318 -0.69 -17.46 25.37
C ASP A 318 0.32 -17.73 24.24
N ASP A 319 0.24 -18.91 23.61
CA ASP A 319 1.09 -19.34 22.50
C ASP A 319 0.58 -18.92 21.11
N GLY A 320 -0.47 -18.07 21.04
CA GLY A 320 -1.07 -17.63 19.76
C GLY A 320 -2.02 -18.65 19.13
N ASN A 321 -2.39 -19.71 19.86
CA ASN A 321 -3.39 -20.68 19.44
C ASN A 321 -4.75 -20.36 20.05
N LEU A 322 -5.80 -20.89 19.40
CA LEU A 322 -7.16 -20.93 19.91
C LEU A 322 -7.48 -22.34 20.42
N VAL A 323 -8.25 -22.43 21.49
CA VAL A 323 -8.74 -23.70 22.01
C VAL A 323 -10.26 -23.71 21.99
N LEU A 324 -10.83 -24.54 21.12
CA LEU A 324 -12.25 -24.83 21.03
C LEU A 324 -12.53 -26.13 21.81
N ARG A 325 -13.35 -26.04 22.85
CA ARG A 325 -13.79 -27.19 23.67
C ARG A 325 -15.30 -27.38 23.55
N ILE A 326 -15.71 -28.60 23.24
CA ILE A 326 -17.11 -28.99 23.20
C ILE A 326 -17.26 -30.21 24.10
N ALA A 327 -18.08 -30.08 25.13
CA ALA A 327 -18.24 -31.12 26.14
C ALA A 327 -19.71 -31.33 26.54
N ASP A 328 -20.11 -32.58 26.68
CA ASP A 328 -21.39 -32.96 27.29
C ASP A 328 -21.17 -33.76 28.60
N ASN A 329 -22.19 -33.85 29.42
CA ASN A 329 -22.21 -34.68 30.60
C ASN A 329 -23.12 -35.92 30.40
N GLY A 330 -23.17 -36.45 29.20
CA GLY A 330 -23.97 -37.57 28.79
C GLY A 330 -23.42 -38.94 29.24
N VAL A 331 -23.66 -39.95 28.44
CA VAL A 331 -23.22 -41.32 28.72
C VAL A 331 -21.75 -41.59 28.37
N GLY A 332 -21.14 -40.65 27.62
CA GLY A 332 -19.74 -40.79 27.16
C GLY A 332 -19.55 -41.85 26.09
N PHE A 333 -18.30 -42.29 25.94
CA PHE A 333 -17.89 -43.32 24.99
C PHE A 333 -17.56 -44.64 25.73
N PRO A 334 -17.65 -45.81 25.05
CA PRO A 334 -17.06 -47.05 25.52
C PRO A 334 -15.53 -46.88 25.73
N ASP A 335 -14.96 -47.65 26.66
CA ASP A 335 -13.54 -47.55 27.04
C ASP A 335 -12.57 -47.87 25.87
N ASP A 336 -13.01 -48.61 24.86
CA ASP A 336 -12.28 -49.04 23.67
C ASP A 336 -12.59 -48.19 22.41
N PHE A 337 -13.34 -47.07 22.54
CA PHE A 337 -13.73 -46.25 21.42
C PHE A 337 -12.58 -45.35 20.93
N ASP A 338 -12.07 -45.64 19.73
CA ASP A 338 -11.20 -44.72 19.00
C ASP A 338 -12.02 -43.89 17.99
N TRP A 339 -12.16 -42.62 18.26
CA TRP A 339 -12.91 -41.69 17.41
C TRP A 339 -12.31 -41.54 16.01
N ARG A 340 -10.99 -41.82 15.83
CA ARG A 340 -10.28 -41.70 14.55
C ARG A 340 -10.56 -42.88 13.63
N GLU A 341 -10.84 -44.05 14.20
CA GLU A 341 -11.18 -45.30 13.49
C GLU A 341 -12.70 -45.44 13.27
N SER A 342 -13.46 -44.43 13.62
CA SER A 342 -14.91 -44.43 13.44
C SER A 342 -15.33 -44.34 11.99
N ASP A 343 -16.20 -45.25 11.53
CA ASP A 343 -16.83 -45.21 10.21
C ASP A 343 -17.89 -44.10 10.08
N SER A 344 -18.16 -43.36 11.14
CA SER A 344 -19.11 -42.24 11.15
C SER A 344 -18.64 -41.10 10.24
N LEU A 345 -19.44 -40.77 9.23
CA LEU A 345 -19.18 -39.65 8.32
C LEU A 345 -18.93 -38.33 9.07
N GLY A 346 -19.66 -38.11 10.18
CA GLY A 346 -19.50 -36.89 11.01
C GLY A 346 -18.13 -36.81 11.66
N LEU A 347 -17.62 -37.89 12.26
CA LEU A 347 -16.29 -37.89 12.89
C LEU A 347 -15.16 -37.87 11.86
N GLN A 348 -15.34 -38.48 10.70
CA GLN A 348 -14.41 -38.34 9.58
C GLN A 348 -14.31 -36.86 9.07
N LEU A 349 -15.46 -36.19 9.00
CA LEU A 349 -15.49 -34.77 8.66
C LEU A 349 -14.77 -33.92 9.74
N VAL A 350 -15.00 -34.18 11.03
CA VAL A 350 -14.30 -33.52 12.14
C VAL A 350 -12.79 -33.72 12.04
N SER A 351 -12.32 -34.94 11.73
CA SER A 351 -10.88 -35.21 11.51
C SER A 351 -10.30 -34.42 10.35
N THR A 352 -11.01 -34.41 9.22
CA THR A 352 -10.59 -33.66 8.01
C THR A 352 -10.51 -32.17 8.27
N LEU A 353 -11.53 -31.59 8.92
CA LEU A 353 -11.59 -30.17 9.24
C LEU A 353 -10.54 -29.76 10.30
N THR A 354 -10.27 -30.66 11.27
CA THR A 354 -9.17 -30.48 12.23
C THR A 354 -7.82 -30.35 11.50
N SER A 355 -7.58 -31.21 10.51
CA SER A 355 -6.37 -31.17 9.68
C SER A 355 -6.30 -29.90 8.83
N GLN A 356 -7.43 -29.44 8.27
CA GLN A 356 -7.55 -28.20 7.51
C GLN A 356 -7.19 -26.96 8.35
N LEU A 357 -7.57 -26.98 9.63
CA LEU A 357 -7.21 -25.93 10.60
C LEU A 357 -5.76 -26.06 11.11
N HIS A 358 -4.98 -27.00 10.61
CA HIS A 358 -3.66 -27.34 11.16
C HIS A 358 -3.70 -27.58 12.68
N GLY A 359 -4.85 -28.07 13.16
CA GLY A 359 -5.14 -28.24 14.56
C GLY A 359 -4.83 -29.65 15.08
N LYS A 360 -4.89 -29.76 16.40
CA LYS A 360 -4.80 -31.03 17.13
C LYS A 360 -6.08 -31.26 17.94
N MET A 361 -6.72 -32.41 17.73
CA MET A 361 -7.90 -32.81 18.49
C MET A 361 -7.54 -33.82 19.58
N GLU A 362 -7.98 -33.55 20.81
CA GLU A 362 -7.93 -34.44 21.96
C GLU A 362 -9.36 -34.79 22.37
N VAL A 363 -9.58 -36.07 22.69
CA VAL A 363 -10.92 -36.58 23.01
C VAL A 363 -10.87 -37.38 24.31
N SER A 364 -11.85 -37.14 25.19
CA SER A 364 -12.06 -37.92 26.41
C SER A 364 -13.54 -38.25 26.57
N GLY A 365 -13.88 -39.39 27.19
CA GLY A 365 -15.25 -39.89 27.18
C GLY A 365 -15.73 -40.59 28.47
N ARG A 366 -15.07 -40.46 29.64
CA ARG A 366 -15.41 -41.19 30.86
C ARG A 366 -16.68 -40.71 31.58
N ASP A 367 -16.90 -39.38 31.61
CA ASP A 367 -18.04 -38.73 32.29
C ASP A 367 -18.78 -37.79 31.32
N GLY A 368 -19.16 -38.31 30.14
CA GLY A 368 -19.62 -37.56 29.00
C GLY A 368 -18.53 -37.42 27.94
N ALA A 369 -18.85 -36.93 26.76
CA ALA A 369 -17.87 -36.69 25.68
C ALA A 369 -17.28 -35.31 25.78
N CYS A 370 -15.97 -35.21 25.67
CA CYS A 370 -15.26 -33.91 25.60
C CYS A 370 -14.26 -33.93 24.44
N PHE A 371 -14.44 -32.99 23.50
CA PHE A 371 -13.55 -32.74 22.38
C PHE A 371 -12.84 -31.39 22.58
N THR A 372 -11.52 -31.41 22.50
CA THR A 372 -10.69 -30.21 22.62
C THR A 372 -9.84 -30.06 21.38
N LEU A 373 -10.12 -29.04 20.60
CA LEU A 373 -9.39 -28.68 19.37
C LEU A 373 -8.49 -27.49 19.66
N THR A 374 -7.19 -27.65 19.45
CA THR A 374 -6.20 -26.56 19.49
C THR A 374 -5.72 -26.27 18.06
N PHE A 375 -5.78 -25.01 17.63
CA PHE A 375 -5.43 -24.59 16.27
C PHE A 375 -4.86 -23.16 16.27
N PRO A 376 -4.05 -22.75 15.28
CA PRO A 376 -3.56 -21.38 15.13
C PRO A 376 -4.70 -20.37 14.92
N GLU A 377 -4.52 -19.15 15.43
CA GLU A 377 -5.47 -18.05 15.21
C GLU A 377 -5.53 -17.62 13.73
#